data_8ef9ae83e6c36b8e58637f73ef3717d9
#
_entry.id   8ef9ae83e6c36b8e58637f73ef3717d9
#
_cell.length_a   1.000
_cell.length_b   1.000
_cell.length_c   1.000
_cell.angle_alpha   90.00
_cell.angle_beta   90.00
_cell.angle_gamma   90.00
#
_symmetry.space_group_name_H-M   'P 1'
#
loop_
_entity.id
_entity.type
_entity.pdbx_description
1 polymer ?
#
loop_
_entity_poly.entity_id
_entity_poly.type
_entity_poly.pdbx_seq_one_letter_code
_entity_poly.pdbx_strand_id
1 'polypeptide(L)'
;MFFEDPENIEKLSKKSGFSIFVMKHFPEFLRKEDAHHFIIEPDESGQIKIEQVREIIEKVSSRQTTDYYIYIIKAESMNEKAENAFLKALEEPAENYHFVMFVNSVSSLLPTILSRGDLYIERISNPLNQPVEATETVRKYAKRIISARSGDLPGLANEIVNDKEGKKNTREFALSICETAIEILYKSYFATENAAFLKKLPKLISAYENLKQNGHIKLHLVADLC
;
A
#
# COMPACT_ATOMS: atom_id res chain seq x y z
N MET A 1 3.36 6.34 -1.31
CA MET A 1 4.73 6.76 -0.96
C MET A 1 5.49 5.56 -0.45
N PHE A 2 6.83 5.45 -0.69
CA PHE A 2 7.63 4.38 -0.09
C PHE A 2 8.19 4.83 1.26
N PHE A 3 8.27 3.92 2.22
CA PHE A 3 8.90 4.14 3.52
C PHE A 3 9.86 2.98 3.84
N GLU A 4 10.89 3.24 4.63
CA GLU A 4 11.95 2.28 4.92
C GLU A 4 12.01 1.91 6.40
N ASP A 5 11.59 2.83 7.26
CA ASP A 5 11.72 2.71 8.69
C ASP A 5 10.33 2.62 9.36
N PRO A 6 9.96 1.45 9.91
CA PRO A 6 8.71 1.29 10.64
C PRO A 6 8.54 2.23 11.86
N GLU A 7 9.63 2.74 12.45
CA GLU A 7 9.55 3.71 13.55
C GLU A 7 8.89 5.03 13.15
N ASN A 8 8.84 5.33 11.85
CA ASN A 8 8.18 6.53 11.34
C ASN A 8 6.66 6.38 11.14
N ILE A 9 6.06 5.20 11.37
CA ILE A 9 4.64 4.94 11.10
C ILE A 9 3.73 5.95 11.82
N GLU A 10 3.91 6.15 13.13
CA GLU A 10 3.10 7.13 13.89
C GLU A 10 3.29 8.55 13.37
N LYS A 11 4.53 8.96 13.08
CA LYS A 11 4.83 10.28 12.53
C LYS A 11 4.21 10.49 11.14
N LEU A 12 4.18 9.45 10.31
CA LEU A 12 3.54 9.51 8.99
C LEU A 12 2.02 9.57 9.15
N SER A 13 1.46 8.74 10.04
CA SER A 13 0.02 8.67 10.28
C SER A 13 -0.55 9.97 10.89
N LYS A 14 0.25 10.71 11.65
CA LYS A 14 -0.13 12.01 12.22
C LYS A 14 -0.41 13.08 11.17
N LYS A 15 0.09 12.91 9.95
CA LYS A 15 -0.08 13.89 8.87
C LYS A 15 -1.43 13.77 8.16
N SER A 16 -2.04 12.60 8.24
CA SER A 16 -3.34 12.33 7.63
C SER A 16 -4.23 11.61 8.64
N GLY A 17 -5.53 11.84 8.57
CA GLY A 17 -6.48 11.14 9.43
C GLY A 17 -6.56 9.64 9.14
N PHE A 18 -6.10 9.21 7.94
CA PHE A 18 -6.11 7.81 7.53
C PHE A 18 -4.88 7.44 6.69
N SER A 19 -4.18 6.39 7.10
CA SER A 19 -2.98 5.86 6.44
C SER A 19 -3.08 4.36 6.20
N ILE A 20 -2.59 3.90 5.06
CA ILE A 20 -2.55 2.49 4.66
C ILE A 20 -1.09 2.09 4.47
N PHE A 21 -0.63 1.12 5.25
CA PHE A 21 0.73 0.59 5.18
C PHE A 21 0.71 -0.81 4.57
N VAL A 22 1.40 -0.95 3.44
CA VAL A 22 1.62 -2.24 2.77
C VAL A 22 2.93 -2.82 3.27
N MET A 23 2.84 -3.84 4.11
CA MET A 23 4.00 -4.50 4.73
C MET A 23 3.68 -5.93 5.13
N LYS A 24 4.70 -6.79 5.21
CA LYS A 24 4.51 -8.21 5.51
C LYS A 24 4.25 -8.49 6.99
N HIS A 25 4.89 -7.72 7.85
CA HIS A 25 4.87 -7.96 9.28
C HIS A 25 4.47 -6.70 10.01
N PHE A 26 3.43 -6.79 10.82
CA PHE A 26 3.06 -5.72 11.73
C PHE A 26 4.19 -5.53 12.76
N PRO A 27 4.69 -4.29 12.97
CA PRO A 27 5.77 -4.04 13.93
C PRO A 27 5.31 -4.29 15.36
N GLU A 28 5.95 -5.24 16.05
CA GLU A 28 5.58 -5.62 17.42
C GLU A 28 5.64 -4.46 18.42
N PHE A 29 6.52 -3.46 18.21
CA PHE A 29 6.59 -2.29 19.08
C PHE A 29 5.34 -1.40 19.05
N LEU A 30 4.50 -1.52 18.00
CA LEU A 30 3.21 -0.84 17.91
C LEU A 30 2.08 -1.59 18.63
N ARG A 31 2.31 -2.83 19.10
CA ARG A 31 1.37 -3.58 19.94
C ARG A 31 1.30 -3.01 21.35
N LYS A 32 0.96 -1.74 21.45
CA LYS A 32 0.73 -1.05 22.72
C LYS A 32 -0.74 -0.74 22.83
N GLU A 33 -1.49 -1.56 23.53
CA GLU A 33 -2.82 -1.18 23.97
C GLU A 33 -2.71 -0.30 25.21
N ASP A 34 -2.97 0.96 25.07
CA ASP A 34 -3.01 1.93 26.15
C ASP A 34 -4.21 2.87 26.00
N ALA A 35 -4.23 3.97 26.72
CA ALA A 35 -5.33 4.93 26.68
C ALA A 35 -5.48 5.62 25.30
N HIS A 36 -4.47 5.55 24.43
CA HIS A 36 -4.38 6.28 23.16
C HIS A 36 -4.24 5.37 21.92
N HIS A 37 -3.92 4.09 22.12
CA HIS A 37 -3.68 3.13 21.06
C HIS A 37 -4.70 2.00 21.15
N PHE A 38 -5.42 1.75 20.06
CA PHE A 38 -6.40 0.69 19.93
C PHE A 38 -6.01 -0.23 18.78
N ILE A 39 -6.21 -1.53 18.97
CA ILE A 39 -5.88 -2.53 17.97
C ILE A 39 -7.15 -3.26 17.55
N ILE A 40 -7.36 -3.35 16.22
CA ILE A 40 -8.34 -4.23 15.60
C ILE A 40 -7.57 -5.30 14.85
N GLU A 41 -7.79 -6.55 15.19
CA GLU A 41 -7.19 -7.70 14.52
C GLU A 41 -8.21 -8.80 14.25
N PRO A 42 -7.94 -9.72 13.31
CA PRO A 42 -8.84 -10.83 13.02
C PRO A 42 -9.12 -11.66 14.27
N ASP A 43 -10.37 -12.04 14.44
CA ASP A 43 -10.81 -12.95 15.50
C ASP A 43 -10.36 -14.41 15.22
N GLU A 44 -10.81 -15.36 16.06
CA GLU A 44 -10.52 -16.80 15.91
C GLU A 44 -10.98 -17.38 14.56
N SER A 45 -11.96 -16.73 13.88
CA SER A 45 -12.39 -17.11 12.54
C SER A 45 -11.47 -16.58 11.43
N GLY A 46 -10.47 -15.79 11.78
CA GLY A 46 -9.55 -15.15 10.86
C GLY A 46 -10.15 -13.93 10.14
N GLN A 47 -11.24 -13.36 10.65
CA GLN A 47 -11.92 -12.20 10.05
C GLN A 47 -12.05 -11.05 11.04
N ILE A 48 -12.01 -9.82 10.51
CA ILE A 48 -12.42 -8.62 11.22
C ILE A 48 -13.90 -8.40 10.95
N LYS A 49 -14.70 -8.39 12.03
CA LYS A 49 -16.16 -8.24 11.98
C LYS A 49 -16.58 -6.80 12.22
N ILE A 50 -17.80 -6.48 11.75
CA ILE A 50 -18.39 -5.15 11.90
C ILE A 50 -18.50 -4.72 13.37
N GLU A 51 -18.73 -5.66 14.28
CA GLU A 51 -18.87 -5.40 15.72
C GLU A 51 -17.58 -4.81 16.30
N GLN A 52 -16.41 -5.37 15.92
CA GLN A 52 -15.09 -4.89 16.36
C GLN A 52 -14.86 -3.45 15.89
N VAL A 53 -15.21 -3.15 14.63
CA VAL A 53 -15.07 -1.80 14.06
C VAL A 53 -15.98 -0.81 14.80
N ARG A 54 -17.24 -1.16 15.04
CA ARG A 54 -18.21 -0.30 15.73
C ARG A 54 -17.83 -0.04 17.18
N GLU A 55 -17.40 -1.07 17.90
CA GLU A 55 -16.99 -0.94 19.30
C GLU A 55 -15.86 0.08 19.47
N ILE A 56 -14.89 0.06 18.59
CA ILE A 56 -13.77 1.01 18.64
C ILE A 56 -14.22 2.41 18.24
N ILE A 57 -15.03 2.55 17.21
CA ILE A 57 -15.58 3.84 16.80
C ILE A 57 -16.39 4.48 17.95
N GLU A 58 -17.21 3.70 18.65
CA GLU A 58 -17.98 4.19 19.80
C GLU A 58 -17.07 4.58 20.98
N LYS A 59 -16.09 3.76 21.33
CA LYS A 59 -15.12 4.06 22.38
C LYS A 59 -14.36 5.37 22.13
N VAL A 60 -14.07 5.61 20.86
CA VAL A 60 -13.26 6.74 20.44
C VAL A 60 -14.12 8.00 20.33
N SER A 61 -15.36 7.92 19.85
CA SER A 61 -16.28 9.05 19.70
C SER A 61 -16.60 9.78 21.01
N SER A 62 -16.40 9.15 22.16
CA SER A 62 -16.64 9.72 23.49
C SER A 62 -15.47 10.50 24.08
N ARG A 63 -14.29 10.54 23.43
CA ARG A 63 -13.03 11.07 23.96
C ARG A 63 -12.52 12.20 23.04
N GLN A 64 -12.33 13.42 23.55
CA GLN A 64 -12.12 14.60 22.69
C GLN A 64 -10.82 15.40 22.88
N THR A 65 -9.83 14.93 23.64
CA THR A 65 -8.73 15.84 24.04
C THR A 65 -7.31 15.48 23.63
N THR A 66 -7.08 14.30 23.03
CA THR A 66 -5.73 13.83 22.67
C THR A 66 -5.77 13.02 21.36
N ASP A 67 -4.63 12.89 20.70
CA ASP A 67 -4.50 12.04 19.50
C ASP A 67 -4.71 10.55 19.89
N TYR A 68 -5.52 9.86 19.08
CA TYR A 68 -5.78 8.41 19.20
C TYR A 68 -5.35 7.70 17.92
N TYR A 69 -4.66 6.58 18.08
CA TYR A 69 -4.23 5.73 16.98
C TYR A 69 -5.04 4.44 16.99
N ILE A 70 -5.66 4.12 15.86
CA ILE A 70 -6.44 2.91 15.67
C ILE A 70 -5.73 2.05 14.62
N TYR A 71 -5.03 1.03 15.08
CA TYR A 71 -4.30 0.11 14.23
C TYR A 71 -5.20 -1.04 13.79
N ILE A 72 -5.33 -1.21 12.49
CA ILE A 72 -6.12 -2.28 11.88
C ILE A 72 -5.14 -3.26 11.23
N ILE A 73 -4.89 -4.38 11.91
CA ILE A 73 -3.91 -5.38 11.50
C ILE A 73 -4.57 -6.38 10.54
N LYS A 74 -3.92 -6.71 9.44
CA LYS A 74 -4.47 -7.58 8.40
C LYS A 74 -5.84 -7.09 7.93
N ALA A 75 -5.90 -5.82 7.55
CA ALA A 75 -7.17 -5.18 7.18
C ALA A 75 -7.86 -5.86 5.97
N GLU A 76 -7.10 -6.62 5.16
CA GLU A 76 -7.62 -7.49 4.11
C GLU A 76 -8.55 -8.60 4.62
N SER A 77 -8.56 -8.86 5.92
CA SER A 77 -9.47 -9.83 6.55
C SER A 77 -10.82 -9.24 6.94
N MET A 78 -11.06 -7.95 6.71
CA MET A 78 -12.37 -7.35 6.91
C MET A 78 -13.40 -7.97 5.96
N ASN A 79 -14.57 -8.30 6.51
CA ASN A 79 -15.69 -8.63 5.64
C ASN A 79 -16.35 -7.34 5.09
N GLU A 80 -17.12 -7.47 4.02
CA GLU A 80 -17.76 -6.33 3.34
C GLU A 80 -18.56 -5.41 4.27
N LYS A 81 -19.20 -5.98 5.31
CA LYS A 81 -19.97 -5.19 6.29
C LYS A 81 -19.05 -4.37 7.20
N ALA A 82 -17.92 -4.93 7.59
CA ALA A 82 -16.90 -4.22 8.38
C ALA A 82 -16.24 -3.11 7.56
N GLU A 83 -15.91 -3.38 6.29
CA GLU A 83 -15.37 -2.37 5.37
C GLU A 83 -16.34 -1.21 5.18
N ASN A 84 -17.62 -1.48 4.96
CA ASN A 84 -18.65 -0.44 4.82
C ASN A 84 -18.88 0.36 6.12
N ALA A 85 -18.79 -0.27 7.29
CA ALA A 85 -18.85 0.44 8.56
C ALA A 85 -17.62 1.35 8.75
N PHE A 86 -16.45 0.88 8.34
CA PHE A 86 -15.21 1.64 8.40
C PHE A 86 -15.23 2.84 7.44
N LEU A 87 -15.76 2.67 6.22
CA LEU A 87 -15.94 3.78 5.27
C LEU A 87 -16.75 4.93 5.87
N LYS A 88 -17.82 4.62 6.61
CA LYS A 88 -18.61 5.65 7.30
C LYS A 88 -17.80 6.40 8.35
N ALA A 89 -16.92 5.71 9.07
CA ALA A 89 -16.04 6.36 10.05
C ALA A 89 -15.00 7.28 9.38
N LEU A 90 -14.60 6.98 8.15
CA LEU A 90 -13.69 7.81 7.37
C LEU A 90 -14.37 9.04 6.74
N GLU A 91 -15.69 9.04 6.58
CA GLU A 91 -16.44 10.16 6.00
C GLU A 91 -16.58 11.33 6.99
N GLU A 92 -16.61 11.04 8.29
CA GLU A 92 -16.69 12.04 9.36
C GLU A 92 -15.59 11.81 10.40
N PRO A 93 -14.30 11.93 10.04
CA PRO A 93 -13.21 11.71 10.97
C PRO A 93 -13.21 12.84 12.03
N ALA A 94 -13.21 12.49 13.30
CA ALA A 94 -12.91 13.48 14.33
C ALA A 94 -11.42 13.86 14.24
N GLU A 95 -11.10 15.12 14.47
CA GLU A 95 -9.78 15.73 14.24
C GLU A 95 -8.61 15.02 14.92
N ASN A 96 -8.87 14.24 15.98
CA ASN A 96 -7.85 13.60 16.81
C ASN A 96 -7.70 12.10 16.54
N TYR A 97 -8.29 11.56 15.47
CA TYR A 97 -8.24 10.14 15.18
C TYR A 97 -7.37 9.83 13.97
N HIS A 98 -6.42 8.94 14.18
CA HIS A 98 -5.51 8.46 13.15
C HIS A 98 -5.78 6.98 12.91
N PHE A 99 -6.51 6.68 11.84
CA PHE A 99 -6.69 5.30 11.40
C PHE A 99 -5.45 4.83 10.64
N VAL A 100 -4.91 3.69 11.04
CA VAL A 100 -3.69 3.12 10.46
C VAL A 100 -3.96 1.67 10.05
N MET A 101 -4.15 1.44 8.77
CA MET A 101 -4.36 0.11 8.20
C MET A 101 -3.05 -0.56 7.85
N PHE A 102 -2.89 -1.81 8.24
CA PHE A 102 -1.80 -2.68 7.82
C PHE A 102 -2.34 -3.81 6.96
N VAL A 103 -1.81 -3.92 5.75
CA VAL A 103 -2.21 -4.93 4.76
C VAL A 103 -0.98 -5.60 4.16
N ASN A 104 -1.11 -6.87 3.79
CA ASN A 104 -0.08 -7.55 3.02
C ASN A 104 -0.11 -7.15 1.54
N SER A 105 -1.29 -6.84 1.03
CA SER A 105 -1.49 -6.39 -0.35
C SER A 105 -2.70 -5.48 -0.46
N VAL A 106 -2.60 -4.43 -1.26
CA VAL A 106 -3.73 -3.51 -1.54
C VAL A 106 -4.79 -4.09 -2.47
N SER A 107 -4.48 -5.19 -3.16
CA SER A 107 -5.42 -5.78 -4.13
C SER A 107 -6.70 -6.31 -3.49
N SER A 108 -6.68 -6.55 -2.18
CA SER A 108 -7.82 -7.02 -1.40
C SER A 108 -8.68 -5.91 -0.79
N LEU A 109 -8.20 -4.67 -0.82
CA LEU A 109 -8.95 -3.53 -0.30
C LEU A 109 -9.91 -2.95 -1.35
N LEU A 110 -11.06 -2.45 -0.88
CA LEU A 110 -11.98 -1.72 -1.75
C LEU A 110 -11.31 -0.45 -2.31
N PRO A 111 -11.53 -0.12 -3.60
CA PRO A 111 -11.02 1.12 -4.20
C PRO A 111 -11.47 2.37 -3.44
N THR A 112 -12.63 2.31 -2.79
CA THR A 112 -13.19 3.38 -1.95
C THR A 112 -12.38 3.62 -0.68
N ILE A 113 -11.77 2.60 -0.09
CA ILE A 113 -10.83 2.71 1.04
C ILE A 113 -9.52 3.33 0.55
N LEU A 114 -8.97 2.79 -0.55
CA LEU A 114 -7.71 3.28 -1.14
C LEU A 114 -7.75 4.76 -1.54
N SER A 115 -8.93 5.26 -1.94
CA SER A 115 -9.09 6.66 -2.35
C SER A 115 -9.11 7.65 -1.17
N ARG A 116 -9.25 7.19 0.06
CA ARG A 116 -9.36 8.02 1.27
C ARG A 116 -8.11 8.04 2.13
N GLY A 117 -7.19 7.09 1.93
CA GLY A 117 -6.01 6.94 2.76
C GLY A 117 -4.70 7.29 2.06
N ASP A 118 -3.75 7.82 2.82
CA ASP A 118 -2.37 7.94 2.37
C ASP A 118 -1.72 6.55 2.31
N LEU A 119 -1.28 6.15 1.12
CA LEU A 119 -0.69 4.84 0.89
C LEU A 119 0.84 4.88 1.07
N TYR A 120 1.31 4.04 1.98
CA TYR A 120 2.71 3.82 2.26
C TYR A 120 3.09 2.37 1.94
N ILE A 121 4.17 2.16 1.20
CA ILE A 121 4.65 0.84 0.80
C ILE A 121 6.03 0.64 1.41
N GLU A 122 6.19 -0.45 2.17
CA GLU A 122 7.46 -0.81 2.76
C GLU A 122 8.50 -1.08 1.68
N ARG A 123 9.56 -0.26 1.67
CA ARG A 123 10.75 -0.52 0.86
C ARG A 123 11.63 -1.49 1.63
N ILE A 124 11.94 -2.64 1.07
CA ILE A 124 12.95 -3.50 1.66
C ILE A 124 14.31 -2.83 1.42
N SER A 125 14.89 -2.30 2.49
CA SER A 125 16.29 -1.92 2.49
C SER A 125 17.12 -3.19 2.32
N ASN A 126 17.62 -3.43 1.13
CA ASN A 126 18.71 -4.38 0.97
C ASN A 126 19.98 -3.64 1.41
N PRO A 127 20.66 -4.07 2.48
CA PRO A 127 21.86 -3.36 2.99
C PRO A 127 23.00 -3.25 1.96
N LEU A 128 22.86 -3.93 0.83
CA LEU A 128 23.82 -3.87 -0.29
C LEU A 128 23.40 -2.91 -1.41
N ASN A 129 22.19 -2.34 -1.36
CA ASN A 129 21.67 -1.53 -2.44
C ASN A 129 21.25 -0.15 -1.93
N GLN A 130 22.03 0.86 -2.29
CA GLN A 130 21.55 2.25 -2.25
C GLN A 130 20.29 2.37 -3.12
N PRO A 131 19.32 3.26 -2.77
CA PRO A 131 18.15 3.48 -3.61
C PRO A 131 18.65 3.79 -5.02
N VAL A 132 18.25 2.96 -5.99
CA VAL A 132 18.54 3.25 -7.40
C VAL A 132 17.76 4.53 -7.71
N GLU A 133 18.48 5.66 -7.81
CA GLU A 133 17.84 6.86 -8.35
C GLU A 133 17.18 6.47 -9.68
N ALA A 134 15.90 6.81 -9.83
CA ALA A 134 15.14 6.44 -11.01
C ALA A 134 15.80 7.09 -12.24
N THR A 135 16.62 6.31 -12.95
CA THR A 135 17.27 6.73 -14.17
C THR A 135 16.23 7.12 -15.22
N GLU A 136 16.66 7.82 -16.24
CA GLU A 136 15.76 8.15 -17.36
C GLU A 136 15.18 6.89 -18.01
N THR A 137 15.96 5.82 -18.09
CA THR A 137 15.55 4.51 -18.61
C THR A 137 14.44 3.89 -17.74
N VAL A 138 14.61 3.88 -16.42
CA VAL A 138 13.61 3.40 -15.47
C VAL A 138 12.32 4.20 -15.60
N ARG A 139 12.39 5.53 -15.65
CA ARG A 139 11.20 6.39 -15.83
C ARG A 139 10.50 6.15 -17.17
N LYS A 140 11.26 5.91 -18.25
CA LYS A 140 10.68 5.58 -19.56
C LYS A 140 9.90 4.27 -19.51
N TYR A 141 10.47 3.21 -18.94
CA TYR A 141 9.78 1.93 -18.78
C TYR A 141 8.57 2.04 -17.87
N ALA A 142 8.65 2.75 -16.75
CA ALA A 142 7.54 2.99 -15.84
C ALA A 142 6.34 3.64 -16.56
N LYS A 143 6.56 4.69 -17.35
CA LYS A 143 5.52 5.33 -18.16
C LYS A 143 4.93 4.38 -19.20
N ARG A 144 5.76 3.54 -19.84
CA ARG A 144 5.30 2.54 -20.81
C ARG A 144 4.42 1.48 -20.17
N ILE A 145 4.79 0.98 -18.99
CA ILE A 145 3.96 0.02 -18.21
C ILE A 145 2.60 0.64 -17.87
N ILE A 146 2.59 1.88 -17.39
CA ILE A 146 1.35 2.59 -17.06
C ILE A 146 0.42 2.72 -18.28
N SER A 147 0.97 3.00 -19.47
CA SER A 147 0.19 3.19 -20.69
C SER A 147 -0.07 1.90 -21.49
N ALA A 148 0.63 0.80 -21.16
CA ALA A 148 0.52 -0.46 -21.89
C ALA A 148 -0.89 -1.07 -21.80
N ARG A 149 -1.32 -1.66 -22.91
CA ARG A 149 -2.47 -2.58 -22.94
C ARG A 149 -1.98 -4.00 -22.66
N SER A 150 -2.88 -4.87 -22.22
CA SER A 150 -2.51 -6.26 -21.86
C SER A 150 -1.74 -6.99 -22.98
N GLY A 151 -2.06 -6.74 -24.24
CA GLY A 151 -1.35 -7.32 -25.40
C GLY A 151 0.10 -6.84 -25.59
N ASP A 152 0.46 -5.66 -25.07
CA ASP A 152 1.79 -5.07 -25.24
C ASP A 152 2.76 -5.52 -24.14
N LEU A 153 2.23 -5.99 -23.01
CA LEU A 153 3.02 -6.35 -21.82
C LEU A 153 4.06 -7.46 -22.06
N PRO A 154 3.79 -8.54 -22.81
CA PRO A 154 4.80 -9.58 -23.07
C PRO A 154 6.03 -9.02 -23.81
N GLY A 155 5.82 -8.17 -24.81
CA GLY A 155 6.90 -7.50 -25.53
C GLY A 155 7.70 -6.56 -24.62
N LEU A 156 7.00 -5.75 -23.84
CA LEU A 156 7.61 -4.82 -22.89
C LEU A 156 8.40 -5.54 -21.78
N ALA A 157 7.88 -6.63 -21.24
CA ALA A 157 8.58 -7.45 -20.24
C ALA A 157 9.87 -8.06 -20.82
N ASN A 158 9.84 -8.50 -22.10
CA ASN A 158 11.04 -8.98 -22.78
C ASN A 158 12.09 -7.88 -22.96
N GLU A 159 11.68 -6.66 -23.32
CA GLU A 159 12.59 -5.51 -23.41
C GLU A 159 13.24 -5.19 -22.06
N ILE A 160 12.46 -5.12 -21.00
CA ILE A 160 12.96 -4.84 -19.63
C ILE A 160 13.99 -5.88 -19.19
N VAL A 161 13.71 -7.17 -19.38
CA VAL A 161 14.62 -8.24 -18.95
C VAL A 161 15.93 -8.26 -19.76
N ASN A 162 15.89 -7.81 -21.01
CA ASN A 162 17.06 -7.78 -21.88
C ASN A 162 17.74 -6.40 -21.96
N ASP A 163 17.28 -5.44 -21.19
CA ASP A 163 17.86 -4.10 -21.19
C ASP A 163 19.31 -4.10 -20.67
N LYS A 164 20.16 -3.28 -21.30
CA LYS A 164 21.58 -3.22 -20.97
C LYS A 164 21.83 -2.69 -19.56
N GLU A 165 21.03 -1.75 -19.10
CA GLU A 165 21.13 -1.16 -17.77
C GLU A 165 20.71 -2.18 -16.69
N GLY A 166 19.68 -2.98 -16.96
CA GLY A 166 19.21 -4.04 -16.08
C GLY A 166 20.06 -5.32 -16.05
N LYS A 167 21.04 -5.48 -16.95
CA LYS A 167 21.81 -6.74 -17.07
C LYS A 167 22.59 -7.14 -15.82
N LYS A 168 23.02 -6.21 -15.00
CA LYS A 168 23.77 -6.51 -13.76
C LYS A 168 22.87 -7.04 -12.66
N ASN A 169 21.66 -6.52 -12.56
CA ASN A 169 20.63 -6.97 -11.62
C ASN A 169 19.23 -6.71 -12.18
N THR A 170 18.76 -7.63 -13.04
CA THR A 170 17.49 -7.51 -13.73
C THR A 170 16.30 -7.39 -12.77
N ARG A 171 16.39 -8.00 -11.59
CA ARG A 171 15.33 -7.96 -10.58
C ARG A 171 15.21 -6.58 -9.95
N GLU A 172 16.31 -5.99 -9.51
CA GLU A 172 16.32 -4.64 -8.95
C GLU A 172 15.89 -3.60 -9.98
N PHE A 173 16.30 -3.79 -11.23
CA PHE A 173 15.87 -2.93 -12.33
C PHE A 173 14.33 -3.02 -12.52
N ALA A 174 13.75 -4.23 -12.52
CA ALA A 174 12.32 -4.42 -12.63
C ALA A 174 11.56 -3.85 -11.40
N LEU A 175 12.10 -4.02 -10.19
CA LEU A 175 11.55 -3.43 -8.96
C LEU A 175 11.55 -1.91 -9.03
N SER A 176 12.67 -1.29 -9.44
CA SER A 176 12.76 0.17 -9.59
C SER A 176 11.76 0.72 -10.61
N ILE A 177 11.49 -0.03 -11.69
CA ILE A 177 10.48 0.33 -12.69
C ILE A 177 9.08 0.28 -12.06
N CYS A 178 8.74 -0.77 -11.31
CA CYS A 178 7.45 -0.89 -10.63
C CYS A 178 7.28 0.21 -9.57
N GLU A 179 8.29 0.47 -8.74
CA GLU A 179 8.29 1.56 -7.75
C GLU A 179 8.02 2.92 -8.41
N THR A 180 8.76 3.22 -9.46
CA THR A 180 8.60 4.49 -10.19
C THR A 180 7.21 4.59 -10.83
N ALA A 181 6.66 3.49 -11.37
CA ALA A 181 5.32 3.46 -11.94
C ALA A 181 4.23 3.71 -10.87
N ILE A 182 4.37 3.08 -9.70
CA ILE A 182 3.48 3.27 -8.55
C ILE A 182 3.52 4.74 -8.10
N GLU A 183 4.71 5.34 -7.96
CA GLU A 183 4.85 6.75 -7.58
C GLU A 183 4.22 7.70 -8.59
N ILE A 184 4.39 7.44 -9.90
CA ILE A 184 3.77 8.26 -10.96
C ILE A 184 2.25 8.19 -10.86
N LEU A 185 1.67 6.99 -10.74
CA LEU A 185 0.22 6.83 -10.63
C LEU A 185 -0.34 7.50 -9.38
N TYR A 186 0.33 7.32 -8.25
CA TYR A 186 -0.07 7.91 -6.98
C TYR A 186 -0.08 9.44 -7.06
N LYS A 187 1.04 10.05 -7.51
CA LYS A 187 1.13 11.50 -7.71
C LYS A 187 0.09 12.02 -8.70
N SER A 188 -0.17 11.29 -9.79
CA SER A 188 -1.16 11.66 -10.79
C SER A 188 -2.58 11.63 -10.23
N TYR A 189 -2.89 10.64 -9.37
CA TYR A 189 -4.18 10.58 -8.70
C TYR A 189 -4.40 11.79 -7.79
N PHE A 190 -3.45 12.11 -6.90
CA PHE A 190 -3.59 13.26 -5.99
C PHE A 190 -3.60 14.61 -6.71
N ALA A 191 -2.98 14.71 -7.87
CA ALA A 191 -3.00 15.95 -8.66
C ALA A 191 -4.31 16.15 -9.43
N THR A 192 -5.03 15.07 -9.77
CA THR A 192 -6.19 15.13 -10.69
C THR A 192 -7.47 14.57 -10.10
N GLU A 193 -7.41 13.91 -8.94
CA GLU A 193 -8.49 13.15 -8.30
C GLU A 193 -9.16 12.11 -9.23
N ASN A 194 -8.46 11.72 -10.30
CA ASN A 194 -9.00 10.81 -11.30
C ASN A 194 -8.81 9.34 -10.87
N ALA A 195 -9.90 8.71 -10.41
CA ALA A 195 -9.93 7.32 -9.96
C ALA A 195 -9.45 6.29 -11.02
N ALA A 196 -9.33 6.67 -12.29
CA ALA A 196 -8.77 5.79 -13.31
C ALA A 196 -7.32 5.39 -13.02
N PHE A 197 -6.55 6.25 -12.35
CA PHE A 197 -5.17 5.92 -11.93
C PHE A 197 -5.14 4.85 -10.85
N LEU A 198 -6.14 4.79 -9.97
CA LEU A 198 -6.22 3.77 -8.92
C LEU A 198 -6.47 2.36 -9.46
N LYS A 199 -7.08 2.21 -10.64
CA LYS A 199 -7.38 0.89 -11.21
C LYS A 199 -6.14 0.04 -11.51
N LYS A 200 -5.02 0.69 -11.88
CA LYS A 200 -3.75 -0.01 -12.18
C LYS A 200 -2.85 -0.16 -10.95
N LEU A 201 -3.09 0.62 -9.92
CA LEU A 201 -2.23 0.65 -8.75
C LEU A 201 -2.15 -0.70 -8.01
N PRO A 202 -3.27 -1.40 -7.70
CA PRO A 202 -3.21 -2.72 -7.05
C PRO A 202 -2.42 -3.74 -7.86
N LYS A 203 -2.57 -3.73 -9.18
CA LYS A 203 -1.85 -4.63 -10.08
C LYS A 203 -0.33 -4.40 -10.05
N LEU A 204 0.09 -3.14 -10.09
CA LEU A 204 1.51 -2.78 -10.00
C LEU A 204 2.12 -3.15 -8.64
N ILE A 205 1.36 -2.96 -7.56
CA ILE A 205 1.80 -3.33 -6.22
C ILE A 205 1.92 -4.86 -6.12
N SER A 206 0.96 -5.62 -6.65
CA SER A 206 1.04 -7.10 -6.70
C SER A 206 2.28 -7.56 -7.47
N ALA A 207 2.53 -6.99 -8.66
CA ALA A 207 3.72 -7.30 -9.44
C ALA A 207 5.02 -6.99 -8.67
N TYR A 208 5.07 -5.83 -8.01
CA TYR A 208 6.20 -5.42 -7.16
C TYR A 208 6.45 -6.42 -6.02
N GLU A 209 5.41 -6.79 -5.27
CA GLU A 209 5.52 -7.74 -4.16
C GLU A 209 5.96 -9.13 -4.61
N ASN A 210 5.41 -9.63 -5.71
CA ASN A 210 5.79 -10.92 -6.28
C ASN A 210 7.24 -10.93 -6.77
N LEU A 211 7.71 -9.82 -7.35
CA LEU A 211 9.12 -9.64 -7.72
C LEU A 211 10.02 -9.62 -6.47
N LYS A 212 9.61 -8.99 -5.36
CA LYS A 212 10.33 -9.02 -4.08
C LYS A 212 10.48 -10.44 -3.54
N GLN A 213 9.48 -11.28 -3.73
CA GLN A 213 9.45 -12.67 -3.26
C GLN A 213 10.19 -13.67 -4.17
N ASN A 214 11.09 -13.19 -5.03
CA ASN A 214 11.81 -14.02 -6.01
C ASN A 214 10.95 -14.65 -7.11
N GLY A 215 9.77 -14.07 -7.38
CA GLY A 215 8.93 -14.47 -8.50
C GLY A 215 9.62 -14.30 -9.87
N HIS A 216 9.15 -15.02 -10.87
CA HIS A 216 9.71 -14.95 -12.22
C HIS A 216 9.39 -13.61 -12.88
N ILE A 217 10.40 -12.81 -13.21
CA ILE A 217 10.27 -11.40 -13.60
C ILE A 217 9.29 -11.21 -14.77
N LYS A 218 9.49 -11.94 -15.88
CA LYS A 218 8.58 -11.82 -17.04
C LYS A 218 7.15 -12.22 -16.72
N LEU A 219 6.98 -13.27 -15.92
CA LEU A 219 5.65 -13.75 -15.55
C LEU A 219 4.88 -12.69 -14.79
N HIS A 220 5.49 -12.12 -13.74
CA HIS A 220 4.80 -11.14 -12.89
C HIS A 220 4.61 -9.78 -13.57
N LEU A 221 5.53 -9.34 -14.43
CA LEU A 221 5.33 -8.15 -15.26
C LEU A 221 4.22 -8.33 -16.31
N VAL A 222 3.82 -9.56 -16.63
CA VAL A 222 2.71 -9.81 -17.57
C VAL A 222 1.43 -10.19 -16.84
N ALA A 223 1.48 -11.23 -15.98
CA ALA A 223 0.28 -11.80 -15.37
C ALA A 223 -0.39 -10.84 -14.37
N ASP A 224 0.42 -10.15 -13.55
CA ASP A 224 -0.12 -9.26 -12.53
C ASP A 224 -0.62 -7.93 -13.10
N LEU A 225 -0.10 -7.52 -14.27
CA LEU A 225 -0.49 -6.27 -14.92
C LEU A 225 -1.62 -6.42 -15.95
N CYS A 226 -1.94 -7.64 -16.37
CA CYS A 226 -3.09 -7.93 -17.22
C CYS A 226 -4.40 -7.86 -16.44
#